data_3f8886c22f025965eb998d0264b868dd
#
_entry.id   3f8886c22f025965eb998d0264b868dd
#
_cell.length_a   1.000
_cell.length_b   1.000
_cell.length_c   1.000
_cell.angle_alpha   90.00
_cell.angle_beta   90.00
_cell.angle_gamma   90.00
#
_symmetry.space_group_name_H-M   'P 1'
#
loop_
_entity.id
_entity.type
_entity.pdbx_description
1 polymer ?
#
loop_
_entity_poly.entity_id
_entity_poly.type
_entity_poly.pdbx_seq_one_letter_code
_entity_poly.pdbx_strand_id
1 'polypeptide(L)'
;MNTILALALAGAVAAGPALAQPAPKAPPNANRPIWTLNVTQDRKEHALKGGYTKHFDLSGLPHYVPRHHLTGVLRIWGSNYFKDGPLGGYLAEEFKKFQPDVTIEYHLPTAGIAVPALAAKVADIGVGRKATLMDLLTFEQVFHHTPTEITGMTGSYDVYGWSPAFIILVNKANPITGISMKQLDGVFGGARGGGYDGSTWRTDYPYKRGANEDIRNWGQLGLKGAWAHRPIHPVGQTFRANIMTVFSNIVLKGSDQWVEGFRTYANYATPQGRIYPWSYQVRDAVKTDPDAISVSSPLSVDPDLKELPVQAYPGGPYVKRTLESVRDHTYPLYNEIYFYFDREPGQAIDPKVEEFMRFILSQEGQEQVQREGRYLPLTAKMVQDQLKKLD
;
A
#
# COMPACT_ATOMS: atom_id res chain seq x y z
N MET A 1 31.17 -62.24 45.94
CA MET A 1 31.04 -63.24 44.88
C MET A 1 29.62 -63.74 44.87
N ASN A 2 28.79 -63.27 43.98
CA ASN A 2 27.66 -63.96 43.36
C ASN A 2 26.91 -62.91 42.56
N THR A 3 27.08 -63.04 41.26
CA THR A 3 26.44 -62.24 40.23
C THR A 3 25.03 -62.79 40.05
N ILE A 4 23.99 -61.92 40.17
CA ILE A 4 22.63 -62.25 39.79
C ILE A 4 22.31 -61.51 38.50
N LEU A 5 22.14 -62.27 37.44
CA LEU A 5 21.69 -61.83 36.11
C LEU A 5 20.15 -61.69 36.16
N ALA A 6 19.64 -60.50 35.96
CA ALA A 6 18.19 -60.25 35.76
C ALA A 6 17.89 -60.20 34.28
N LEU A 7 17.12 -61.15 33.77
CA LEU A 7 16.55 -61.17 32.43
C LEU A 7 15.34 -60.23 32.43
N ALA A 8 15.40 -59.18 31.62
CA ALA A 8 14.22 -58.35 31.29
C ALA A 8 13.54 -58.91 30.03
N LEU A 9 12.34 -59.47 30.19
CA LEU A 9 11.45 -59.78 29.07
C LEU A 9 10.87 -58.48 28.51
N ALA A 10 11.25 -58.12 27.27
CA ALA A 10 10.63 -57.10 26.53
C ALA A 10 9.38 -57.66 25.83
N GLY A 11 8.19 -57.30 26.31
CA GLY A 11 6.94 -57.57 25.64
C GLY A 11 6.76 -56.64 24.46
N ALA A 12 6.88 -57.14 23.23
CA ALA A 12 6.48 -56.40 22.01
C ALA A 12 4.97 -56.31 21.93
N VAL A 13 4.42 -55.14 22.23
CA VAL A 13 3.03 -54.83 21.90
C VAL A 13 2.97 -54.52 20.41
N ALA A 14 2.39 -55.42 19.63
CA ALA A 14 2.08 -55.18 18.21
C ALA A 14 1.04 -54.07 18.10
N ALA A 15 1.46 -52.87 17.71
CA ALA A 15 0.53 -51.81 17.34
C ALA A 15 -0.12 -52.23 16.02
N GLY A 16 -1.41 -52.54 16.07
CA GLY A 16 -2.24 -52.73 14.89
C GLY A 16 -2.23 -51.47 14.02
N PRO A 17 -2.49 -51.59 12.69
CA PRO A 17 -2.53 -50.43 11.82
C PRO A 17 -3.61 -49.45 12.32
N ALA A 18 -3.18 -48.30 12.77
CA ALA A 18 -4.10 -47.21 13.05
C ALA A 18 -4.84 -46.88 11.73
N LEU A 19 -6.13 -47.11 11.70
CA LEU A 19 -6.98 -46.67 10.61
C LEU A 19 -6.82 -45.15 10.51
N ALA A 20 -6.13 -44.70 9.47
CA ALA A 20 -5.98 -43.30 9.19
C ALA A 20 -7.38 -42.68 9.07
N GLN A 21 -7.74 -41.82 10.01
CA GLN A 21 -8.95 -41.04 9.87
C GLN A 21 -8.83 -40.22 8.58
N PRO A 22 -9.88 -40.17 7.72
CA PRO A 22 -9.85 -39.35 6.54
C PRO A 22 -9.56 -37.92 6.96
N ALA A 23 -8.54 -37.29 6.32
CA ALA A 23 -8.19 -35.91 6.59
C ALA A 23 -9.44 -35.04 6.52
N PRO A 24 -9.64 -34.12 7.46
CA PRO A 24 -10.81 -33.24 7.44
C PRO A 24 -10.84 -32.54 6.08
N LYS A 25 -12.01 -32.54 5.41
CA LYS A 25 -12.16 -31.84 4.14
C LYS A 25 -11.71 -30.40 4.31
N ALA A 26 -10.73 -29.99 3.50
CA ALA A 26 -10.26 -28.62 3.47
C ALA A 26 -11.46 -27.66 3.32
N PRO A 27 -11.51 -26.56 4.07
CA PRO A 27 -12.60 -25.59 3.93
C PRO A 27 -12.68 -25.11 2.48
N PRO A 28 -13.87 -24.72 1.97
CA PRO A 28 -14.10 -24.42 0.55
C PRO A 28 -13.12 -23.43 -0.10
N ASN A 29 -12.37 -22.71 0.69
CA ASN A 29 -11.41 -21.70 0.27
C ASN A 29 -9.97 -21.98 0.70
N ALA A 30 -9.64 -23.21 1.13
CA ALA A 30 -8.33 -23.55 1.69
C ALA A 30 -7.15 -23.30 0.71
N ASN A 31 -7.41 -23.33 -0.59
CA ASN A 31 -6.41 -23.12 -1.64
C ASN A 31 -6.37 -21.67 -2.17
N ARG A 32 -7.21 -20.77 -1.63
CA ARG A 32 -7.16 -19.35 -2.03
C ARG A 32 -6.30 -18.57 -1.04
N PRO A 33 -5.35 -17.78 -1.52
CA PRO A 33 -4.59 -16.88 -0.67
C PRO A 33 -5.51 -15.98 0.17
N ILE A 34 -5.22 -15.80 1.45
CA ILE A 34 -6.04 -15.00 2.38
C ILE A 34 -6.35 -13.60 1.83
N TRP A 35 -5.38 -12.96 1.16
CA TRP A 35 -5.59 -11.66 0.53
C TRP A 35 -6.63 -11.68 -0.60
N THR A 36 -6.73 -12.77 -1.36
CA THR A 36 -7.74 -12.91 -2.43
C THR A 36 -9.14 -13.07 -1.86
N LEU A 37 -9.29 -13.81 -0.77
CA LEU A 37 -10.54 -13.97 -0.05
C LEU A 37 -10.99 -12.64 0.56
N ASN A 38 -10.06 -11.89 1.14
CA ASN A 38 -10.32 -10.60 1.76
C ASN A 38 -10.82 -9.58 0.74
N VAL A 39 -10.14 -9.46 -0.39
CA VAL A 39 -10.55 -8.58 -1.50
C VAL A 39 -11.97 -8.92 -1.99
N THR A 40 -12.27 -10.21 -2.13
CA THR A 40 -13.60 -10.66 -2.59
C THR A 40 -14.69 -10.37 -1.56
N GLN A 41 -14.41 -10.53 -0.27
CA GLN A 41 -15.34 -10.26 0.81
C GLN A 41 -15.55 -8.77 1.00
N ASP A 42 -14.47 -7.98 1.06
CA ASP A 42 -14.54 -6.53 1.16
C ASP A 42 -15.25 -5.90 -0.04
N ARG A 43 -15.10 -6.47 -1.22
CA ARG A 43 -15.85 -6.05 -2.40
C ARG A 43 -17.34 -6.28 -2.27
N LYS A 44 -17.76 -7.44 -1.75
CA LYS A 44 -19.18 -7.72 -1.53
C LYS A 44 -19.78 -6.83 -0.47
N GLU A 45 -19.03 -6.51 0.57
CA GLU A 45 -19.49 -5.72 1.71
C GLU A 45 -19.35 -4.21 1.48
N HIS A 46 -18.36 -3.77 0.70
CA HIS A 46 -18.03 -2.35 0.46
C HIS A 46 -18.09 -1.93 -1.01
N ALA A 47 -18.23 -2.85 -1.95
CA ALA A 47 -18.42 -2.57 -3.37
C ALA A 47 -19.76 -1.88 -3.68
N LEU A 48 -20.55 -1.63 -2.67
CA LEU A 48 -21.77 -0.84 -2.74
C LEU A 48 -21.50 0.67 -2.90
N LYS A 49 -20.28 1.15 -2.66
CA LYS A 49 -19.88 2.45 -3.18
C LYS A 49 -19.52 2.27 -4.65
N GLY A 50 -20.41 2.68 -5.53
CA GLY A 50 -20.10 2.96 -6.92
C GLY A 50 -18.86 3.85 -7.02
N GLY A 51 -18.28 4.00 -8.19
CA GLY A 51 -17.21 4.95 -8.40
C GLY A 51 -17.60 6.39 -8.02
N TYR A 52 -16.62 7.26 -7.87
CA TYR A 52 -16.87 8.68 -7.64
C TYR A 52 -17.63 9.27 -8.84
N THR A 53 -18.71 9.99 -8.57
CA THR A 53 -19.51 10.68 -9.59
C THR A 53 -19.00 12.09 -9.85
N LYS A 54 -18.05 12.58 -9.04
CA LYS A 54 -17.45 13.88 -9.22
C LYS A 54 -16.55 13.85 -10.46
N HIS A 55 -16.82 14.76 -11.40
CA HIS A 55 -15.95 15.02 -12.54
C HIS A 55 -14.96 16.13 -12.19
N PHE A 56 -13.69 15.89 -12.48
CA PHE A 56 -12.61 16.87 -12.36
C PHE A 56 -12.35 17.47 -13.73
N ASP A 57 -11.96 18.73 -13.76
CA ASP A 57 -11.48 19.37 -14.97
C ASP A 57 -10.12 18.79 -15.37
N LEU A 58 -10.06 18.20 -16.56
CA LEU A 58 -8.87 17.60 -17.15
C LEU A 58 -8.37 18.38 -18.38
N SER A 59 -9.00 19.50 -18.73
CA SER A 59 -8.66 20.30 -19.92
C SER A 59 -7.23 20.89 -19.88
N GLY A 60 -6.62 20.97 -18.70
CA GLY A 60 -5.23 21.39 -18.53
C GLY A 60 -4.20 20.30 -18.79
N LEU A 61 -4.61 19.07 -19.12
CA LEU A 61 -3.72 17.96 -19.43
C LEU A 61 -3.38 17.94 -20.93
N PRO A 62 -2.17 17.47 -21.29
CA PRO A 62 -1.83 17.33 -22.70
C PRO A 62 -2.66 16.21 -23.33
N HIS A 63 -3.03 16.38 -24.61
CA HIS A 63 -3.61 15.30 -25.39
C HIS A 63 -2.53 14.28 -25.77
N TYR A 64 -2.94 13.00 -25.89
CA TYR A 64 -2.04 11.97 -26.37
C TYR A 64 -1.88 12.08 -27.90
N VAL A 65 -0.67 12.32 -28.30
CA VAL A 65 -0.28 12.33 -29.73
C VAL A 65 0.81 11.26 -29.91
N PRO A 66 0.54 10.16 -30.64
CA PRO A 66 1.52 9.12 -30.89
C PRO A 66 2.79 9.70 -31.54
N ARG A 67 3.94 9.37 -31.00
CA ARG A 67 5.26 9.68 -31.57
C ARG A 67 5.75 8.58 -32.48
N HIS A 68 5.33 7.34 -32.18
CA HIS A 68 5.68 6.14 -32.90
C HIS A 68 4.45 5.31 -33.22
N HIS A 69 4.40 4.69 -34.40
CA HIS A 69 3.47 3.64 -34.70
C HIS A 69 4.03 2.34 -34.12
N LEU A 70 3.25 1.69 -33.28
CA LEU A 70 3.68 0.51 -32.53
C LEU A 70 3.02 -0.74 -33.05
N THR A 71 3.74 -1.86 -32.93
CA THR A 71 3.20 -3.21 -33.23
C THR A 71 3.61 -4.18 -32.13
N GLY A 72 2.89 -5.31 -32.05
CA GLY A 72 3.23 -6.43 -31.18
C GLY A 72 2.58 -6.38 -29.81
N VAL A 73 3.25 -6.93 -28.79
CA VAL A 73 2.69 -7.15 -27.46
C VAL A 73 3.36 -6.22 -26.45
N LEU A 74 2.53 -5.63 -25.57
CA LEU A 74 2.96 -4.93 -24.36
C LEU A 74 2.50 -5.71 -23.14
N ARG A 75 3.44 -6.26 -22.36
CA ARG A 75 3.18 -7.11 -21.21
C ARG A 75 3.16 -6.28 -19.93
N ILE A 76 2.00 -6.21 -19.26
CA ILE A 76 1.81 -5.45 -18.01
C ILE A 76 1.52 -6.41 -16.86
N TRP A 77 2.38 -6.39 -15.84
CA TRP A 77 2.24 -7.21 -14.66
C TRP A 77 1.97 -6.38 -13.41
N GLY A 78 1.13 -6.89 -12.51
CA GLY A 78 0.99 -6.22 -11.21
C GLY A 78 -0.38 -6.25 -10.59
N SER A 79 -0.93 -5.07 -10.33
CA SER A 79 -2.10 -4.87 -9.48
C SER A 79 -3.36 -5.55 -10.01
N ASN A 80 -3.90 -6.47 -9.21
CA ASN A 80 -5.15 -7.15 -9.50
C ASN A 80 -6.36 -6.19 -9.61
N TYR A 81 -6.29 -4.99 -9.04
CA TYR A 81 -7.40 -4.04 -9.09
C TYR A 81 -7.68 -3.49 -10.49
N PHE A 82 -6.68 -3.46 -11.38
CA PHE A 82 -6.88 -3.15 -12.80
C PHE A 82 -7.75 -4.20 -13.53
N LYS A 83 -7.71 -5.46 -13.07
CA LYS A 83 -8.54 -6.56 -13.57
C LYS A 83 -9.85 -6.66 -12.80
N ASP A 84 -9.79 -6.38 -11.50
CA ASP A 84 -10.92 -6.52 -10.61
C ASP A 84 -11.95 -5.40 -10.81
N GLY A 85 -11.52 -4.20 -11.26
CA GLY A 85 -12.34 -3.14 -11.84
C GLY A 85 -12.21 -3.11 -13.37
N PRO A 86 -12.91 -2.22 -14.05
CA PRO A 86 -12.86 -2.11 -15.50
C PRO A 86 -11.67 -1.31 -16.03
N LEU A 87 -10.83 -0.69 -15.16
CA LEU A 87 -9.82 0.29 -15.57
C LEU A 87 -8.84 -0.25 -16.60
N GLY A 88 -8.31 -1.47 -16.39
CA GLY A 88 -7.39 -2.09 -17.35
C GLY A 88 -8.01 -2.23 -18.73
N GLY A 89 -9.28 -2.63 -18.79
CA GLY A 89 -10.05 -2.71 -20.05
C GLY A 89 -10.22 -1.34 -20.69
N TYR A 90 -10.64 -0.33 -19.92
CA TYR A 90 -10.83 1.03 -20.44
C TYR A 90 -9.54 1.63 -21.02
N LEU A 91 -8.41 1.45 -20.32
CA LEU A 91 -7.11 1.91 -20.81
C LEU A 91 -6.70 1.19 -22.09
N ALA A 92 -6.90 -0.14 -22.17
CA ALA A 92 -6.56 -0.90 -23.36
C ALA A 92 -7.44 -0.54 -24.56
N GLU A 93 -8.75 -0.38 -24.35
CA GLU A 93 -9.68 0.01 -25.41
C GLU A 93 -9.37 1.42 -25.96
N GLU A 94 -9.08 2.37 -25.07
CA GLU A 94 -8.77 3.75 -25.49
C GLU A 94 -7.43 3.84 -26.17
N PHE A 95 -6.37 3.19 -25.63
CA PHE A 95 -5.03 3.16 -26.23
C PHE A 95 -5.06 2.55 -27.64
N LYS A 96 -5.86 1.51 -27.84
CA LYS A 96 -6.01 0.84 -29.14
C LYS A 96 -6.54 1.75 -30.25
N LYS A 97 -7.26 2.82 -29.93
CA LYS A 97 -7.73 3.79 -30.94
C LYS A 97 -6.56 4.55 -31.59
N PHE A 98 -5.48 4.72 -30.86
CA PHE A 98 -4.26 5.41 -31.28
C PHE A 98 -3.17 4.44 -31.77
N GLN A 99 -3.14 3.24 -31.20
CA GLN A 99 -2.13 2.20 -31.46
C GLN A 99 -2.83 0.86 -31.78
N PRO A 100 -3.49 0.74 -32.96
CA PRO A 100 -4.36 -0.40 -33.28
C PRO A 100 -3.63 -1.74 -33.36
N ASP A 101 -2.33 -1.73 -33.68
CA ASP A 101 -1.51 -2.91 -33.90
C ASP A 101 -0.77 -3.40 -32.65
N VAL A 102 -1.05 -2.79 -31.47
CA VAL A 102 -0.54 -3.22 -30.16
C VAL A 102 -1.57 -4.05 -29.44
N THR A 103 -1.15 -5.18 -28.91
CA THR A 103 -1.93 -5.98 -27.96
C THR A 103 -1.38 -5.80 -26.55
N ILE A 104 -2.23 -5.40 -25.60
CA ILE A 104 -1.88 -5.34 -24.19
C ILE A 104 -2.21 -6.69 -23.53
N GLU A 105 -1.21 -7.33 -22.95
CA GLU A 105 -1.37 -8.54 -22.14
C GLU A 105 -1.24 -8.21 -20.66
N TYR A 106 -2.30 -8.45 -19.90
CA TYR A 106 -2.37 -8.23 -18.47
C TYR A 106 -2.14 -9.51 -17.66
N HIS A 107 -1.12 -9.50 -16.80
CA HIS A 107 -0.84 -10.52 -15.79
C HIS A 107 -0.91 -9.88 -14.40
N LEU A 108 -2.10 -9.83 -13.81
CA LEU A 108 -2.42 -9.01 -12.65
C LEU A 108 -2.79 -9.84 -11.40
N PRO A 109 -1.85 -10.63 -10.83
CA PRO A 109 -2.14 -11.42 -9.63
C PRO A 109 -2.16 -10.58 -8.35
N THR A 110 -1.24 -9.59 -8.22
CA THR A 110 -1.11 -8.73 -7.04
C THR A 110 -0.15 -7.57 -7.32
N ALA A 111 -0.37 -6.43 -6.64
CA ALA A 111 0.47 -5.23 -6.78
C ALA A 111 1.96 -5.46 -6.40
N GLY A 112 2.26 -6.44 -5.55
CA GLY A 112 3.62 -6.74 -5.12
C GLY A 112 4.50 -7.41 -6.17
N ILE A 113 3.95 -7.89 -7.31
CA ILE A 113 4.75 -8.53 -8.37
C ILE A 113 5.28 -7.54 -9.41
N ALA A 114 4.87 -6.28 -9.37
CA ALA A 114 5.19 -5.28 -10.39
C ALA A 114 6.71 -5.20 -10.71
N VAL A 115 7.54 -4.93 -9.71
CA VAL A 115 8.99 -4.83 -9.87
C VAL A 115 9.66 -6.21 -10.02
N PRO A 116 9.31 -7.25 -9.24
CA PRO A 116 9.83 -8.60 -9.46
C PRO A 116 9.59 -9.16 -10.88
N ALA A 117 8.47 -8.86 -11.52
CA ALA A 117 8.20 -9.31 -12.89
C ALA A 117 9.12 -8.65 -13.92
N LEU A 118 9.51 -7.39 -13.71
CA LEU A 118 10.54 -6.71 -14.50
C LEU A 118 11.90 -7.40 -14.31
N ALA A 119 12.30 -7.63 -13.06
CA ALA A 119 13.56 -8.32 -12.74
C ALA A 119 13.63 -9.73 -13.35
N ALA A 120 12.49 -10.43 -13.43
CA ALA A 120 12.37 -11.71 -14.11
C ALA A 120 12.29 -11.60 -15.65
N LYS A 121 12.27 -10.39 -16.22
CA LYS A 121 12.16 -10.11 -17.67
C LYS A 121 10.89 -10.68 -18.34
N VAL A 122 9.81 -10.86 -17.55
CA VAL A 122 8.51 -11.33 -18.06
C VAL A 122 7.52 -10.18 -18.29
N ALA A 123 7.83 -9.00 -17.82
CA ALA A 123 7.04 -7.77 -17.98
C ALA A 123 7.83 -6.69 -18.71
N ASP A 124 7.11 -5.88 -19.48
CA ASP A 124 7.61 -4.62 -20.04
C ASP A 124 7.29 -3.45 -19.10
N ILE A 125 6.13 -3.54 -18.42
CA ILE A 125 5.67 -2.58 -17.40
C ILE A 125 5.19 -3.33 -16.17
N GLY A 126 5.64 -2.86 -15.00
CA GLY A 126 5.08 -3.25 -13.70
C GLY A 126 4.09 -2.19 -13.21
N VAL A 127 2.88 -2.57 -12.77
CA VAL A 127 1.90 -1.63 -12.19
C VAL A 127 1.52 -2.03 -10.78
N GLY A 128 1.64 -1.12 -9.81
CA GLY A 128 1.30 -1.49 -8.44
C GLY A 128 1.54 -0.45 -7.37
N ARG A 129 1.89 -0.95 -6.19
CA ARG A 129 2.20 -0.17 -5.01
C ARG A 129 3.59 0.47 -5.10
N LYS A 130 3.89 1.37 -4.17
CA LYS A 130 5.27 1.86 -3.97
C LYS A 130 6.23 0.68 -3.81
N ALA A 131 7.32 0.69 -4.57
CA ALA A 131 8.37 -0.31 -4.45
C ALA A 131 8.97 -0.29 -3.04
N THR A 132 9.20 -1.48 -2.49
CA THR A 132 9.95 -1.64 -1.24
C THR A 132 11.44 -1.59 -1.54
N LEU A 133 12.28 -1.39 -0.49
CA LEU A 133 13.73 -1.53 -0.64
C LEU A 133 14.10 -2.88 -1.28
N MET A 134 13.45 -3.97 -0.86
CA MET A 134 13.72 -5.30 -1.42
C MET A 134 13.34 -5.42 -2.89
N ASP A 135 12.25 -4.78 -3.33
CA ASP A 135 11.89 -4.72 -4.75
C ASP A 135 12.99 -4.00 -5.55
N LEU A 136 13.46 -2.85 -5.06
CA LEU A 136 14.53 -2.08 -5.71
C LEU A 136 15.83 -2.86 -5.78
N LEU A 137 16.29 -3.44 -4.68
CA LEU A 137 17.51 -4.25 -4.64
C LEU A 137 17.42 -5.48 -5.57
N THR A 138 16.25 -6.13 -5.65
CA THR A 138 16.04 -7.25 -6.58
C THR A 138 16.18 -6.80 -8.03
N PHE A 139 15.66 -5.62 -8.37
CA PHE A 139 15.80 -5.06 -9.72
C PHE A 139 17.26 -4.68 -10.00
N GLU A 140 17.94 -4.00 -9.07
CA GLU A 140 19.34 -3.59 -9.19
C GLU A 140 20.29 -4.78 -9.37
N GLN A 141 20.01 -5.93 -8.74
CA GLN A 141 20.80 -7.16 -8.96
C GLN A 141 20.79 -7.65 -10.41
N VAL A 142 19.75 -7.31 -11.17
CA VAL A 142 19.57 -7.76 -12.56
C VAL A 142 20.02 -6.70 -13.56
N PHE A 143 19.70 -5.43 -13.27
CA PHE A 143 19.86 -4.33 -14.23
C PHE A 143 20.97 -3.33 -13.85
N HIS A 144 21.53 -3.43 -12.65
CA HIS A 144 22.58 -2.53 -12.12
C HIS A 144 22.15 -1.05 -11.98
N HIS A 145 20.85 -0.78 -11.98
CA HIS A 145 20.23 0.52 -11.71
C HIS A 145 18.83 0.32 -11.14
N THR A 146 18.20 1.37 -10.61
CA THR A 146 16.81 1.34 -10.12
C THR A 146 15.81 1.40 -11.29
N PRO A 147 14.61 0.83 -11.16
CA PRO A 147 13.57 1.00 -12.17
C PRO A 147 13.12 2.46 -12.28
N THR A 148 12.74 2.90 -13.47
CA THR A 148 12.03 4.17 -13.62
C THR A 148 10.64 4.04 -13.04
N GLU A 149 10.25 5.01 -12.19
CA GLU A 149 8.95 5.06 -11.51
C GLU A 149 8.12 6.23 -12.01
N ILE A 150 6.93 5.95 -12.49
CA ILE A 150 5.93 6.94 -12.91
C ILE A 150 4.69 6.78 -12.03
N THR A 151 4.21 7.87 -11.43
CA THR A 151 2.88 7.92 -10.83
C THR A 151 1.84 8.07 -11.94
N GLY A 152 0.98 7.08 -12.11
CA GLY A 152 -0.05 7.08 -13.14
C GLY A 152 -1.39 7.65 -12.68
N MET A 153 -1.71 7.53 -11.38
CA MET A 153 -2.94 8.04 -10.79
C MET A 153 -2.82 8.12 -9.27
N THR A 154 -3.62 8.98 -8.66
CA THR A 154 -3.78 9.01 -7.20
C THR A 154 -4.68 7.87 -6.77
N GLY A 155 -4.38 7.26 -5.64
CA GLY A 155 -5.20 6.24 -5.00
C GLY A 155 -6.56 6.77 -4.55
N SER A 156 -7.42 5.89 -4.09
CA SER A 156 -8.77 6.27 -3.70
C SER A 156 -8.79 7.14 -2.43
N TYR A 157 -9.87 7.89 -2.29
CA TYR A 157 -10.19 8.57 -1.03
C TYR A 157 -10.68 7.57 0.03
N ASP A 158 -11.63 6.69 -0.31
CA ASP A 158 -12.31 5.82 0.65
C ASP A 158 -12.71 4.44 0.10
N VAL A 159 -12.27 4.07 -1.08
CA VAL A 159 -12.52 2.74 -1.65
C VAL A 159 -11.36 1.82 -1.30
N TYR A 160 -11.63 0.87 -0.40
CA TYR A 160 -10.62 -0.12 0.00
C TYR A 160 -10.20 -1.00 -1.19
N GLY A 161 -8.91 -1.30 -1.25
CA GLY A 161 -8.33 -2.08 -2.33
C GLY A 161 -7.81 -1.23 -3.50
N TRP A 162 -8.28 0.00 -3.66
CA TRP A 162 -7.80 0.95 -4.68
C TRP A 162 -6.75 1.91 -4.11
N SER A 163 -5.78 1.39 -3.35
CA SER A 163 -4.70 2.16 -2.70
C SER A 163 -5.23 3.39 -1.95
N PRO A 164 -6.12 3.22 -0.96
CA PRO A 164 -6.77 4.36 -0.32
C PRO A 164 -5.78 5.20 0.46
N ALA A 165 -6.08 6.48 0.59
CA ALA A 165 -5.40 7.36 1.54
C ALA A 165 -5.47 6.80 2.96
N PHE A 166 -4.40 6.95 3.73
CA PHE A 166 -4.33 6.46 5.11
C PHE A 166 -5.06 7.41 6.05
N ILE A 167 -5.53 6.88 7.16
CA ILE A 167 -6.20 7.66 8.20
C ILE A 167 -5.51 7.47 9.55
N ILE A 168 -5.50 8.53 10.33
CA ILE A 168 -5.06 8.49 11.72
C ILE A 168 -6.31 8.58 12.58
N LEU A 169 -6.56 7.52 13.35
CA LEU A 169 -7.73 7.42 14.22
C LEU A 169 -7.34 7.43 15.68
N VAL A 170 -8.15 8.09 16.47
CA VAL A 170 -8.14 8.05 17.93
C VAL A 170 -9.56 7.82 18.45
N ASN A 171 -9.69 7.39 19.69
CA ASN A 171 -10.99 7.33 20.37
C ASN A 171 -11.64 8.71 20.40
N LYS A 172 -12.96 8.79 20.26
CA LYS A 172 -13.70 10.05 20.27
C LYS A 172 -13.53 10.84 21.56
N ALA A 173 -13.30 10.16 22.68
CA ALA A 173 -13.04 10.79 23.98
C ALA A 173 -11.67 11.46 24.08
N ASN A 174 -10.72 11.15 23.16
CA ASN A 174 -9.40 11.79 23.16
C ASN A 174 -9.53 13.24 22.67
N PRO A 175 -9.04 14.26 23.42
CA PRO A 175 -9.25 15.66 23.05
C PRO A 175 -8.34 16.18 21.93
N ILE A 176 -7.38 15.41 21.43
CA ILE A 176 -6.48 15.84 20.33
C ILE A 176 -7.28 16.26 19.10
N THR A 177 -6.88 17.33 18.44
CA THR A 177 -7.61 17.93 17.30
C THR A 177 -6.89 17.78 15.95
N GLY A 178 -5.63 17.34 15.95
CA GLY A 178 -4.83 17.13 14.72
C GLY A 178 -3.44 16.65 15.09
N ILE A 179 -2.69 16.19 14.09
CA ILE A 179 -1.32 15.69 14.27
C ILE A 179 -0.46 16.10 13.07
N SER A 180 0.83 16.41 13.28
CA SER A 180 1.75 16.70 12.18
C SER A 180 2.52 15.47 11.74
N MET A 181 3.06 15.49 10.51
CA MET A 181 3.94 14.43 10.00
C MET A 181 5.15 14.20 10.92
N LYS A 182 5.72 15.27 11.49
CA LYS A 182 6.80 15.16 12.48
C LYS A 182 6.33 14.46 13.76
N GLN A 183 5.14 14.78 14.25
CA GLN A 183 4.57 14.12 15.42
C GLN A 183 4.22 12.66 15.15
N LEU A 184 3.73 12.33 13.94
CA LEU A 184 3.53 10.94 13.53
C LEU A 184 4.83 10.14 13.56
N ASP A 185 5.92 10.73 13.08
CA ASP A 185 7.25 10.09 13.20
C ASP A 185 7.65 9.90 14.67
N GLY A 186 7.40 10.87 15.55
CA GLY A 186 7.67 10.74 16.99
C GLY A 186 6.84 9.65 17.67
N VAL A 187 5.58 9.50 17.28
CA VAL A 187 4.63 8.52 17.88
C VAL A 187 4.87 7.11 17.37
N PHE A 188 4.99 6.93 16.05
CA PHE A 188 5.07 5.61 15.43
C PHE A 188 6.51 5.12 15.22
N GLY A 189 7.48 6.03 15.16
CA GLY A 189 8.89 5.72 14.94
C GLY A 189 9.71 5.62 16.23
N GLY A 190 10.82 4.89 16.14
CA GLY A 190 11.91 4.86 17.09
C GLY A 190 13.09 5.75 16.65
N ALA A 191 14.07 5.94 17.54
CA ALA A 191 15.34 6.55 17.19
C ALA A 191 16.04 5.77 16.08
N ARG A 192 16.67 6.49 15.15
CA ARG A 192 17.33 5.87 13.98
C ARG A 192 18.57 6.63 13.54
N GLY A 193 19.56 5.88 13.08
CA GLY A 193 20.84 6.43 12.56
C GLY A 193 20.75 6.96 11.13
N GLY A 194 19.68 6.64 10.42
CA GLY A 194 19.43 7.03 9.04
C GLY A 194 18.14 6.41 8.50
N GLY A 195 17.93 6.52 7.19
CA GLY A 195 16.82 5.93 6.46
C GLY A 195 17.14 5.77 4.98
N TYR A 196 16.22 5.19 4.23
CA TYR A 196 16.38 4.97 2.80
C TYR A 196 15.62 6.02 1.97
N ASP A 197 16.32 6.54 0.97
CA ASP A 197 15.79 7.32 -0.14
C ASP A 197 15.96 6.47 -1.41
N GLY A 198 14.89 5.80 -1.83
CA GLY A 198 15.03 4.72 -2.81
C GLY A 198 15.85 3.56 -2.26
N SER A 199 16.97 3.21 -2.91
CA SER A 199 17.96 2.24 -2.45
C SER A 199 19.16 2.89 -1.71
N THR A 200 19.20 4.22 -1.61
CA THR A 200 20.30 4.98 -1.02
C THR A 200 20.09 5.22 0.48
N TRP A 201 21.05 4.79 1.32
CA TRP A 201 21.03 5.10 2.74
C TRP A 201 21.44 6.55 3.01
N ARG A 202 20.59 7.28 3.76
CA ARG A 202 20.78 8.68 4.13
C ARG A 202 20.94 8.83 5.65
N THR A 203 21.82 9.73 6.08
CA THR A 203 22.07 10.01 7.51
C THR A 203 21.83 11.47 7.89
N ASP A 204 21.43 12.30 6.94
CA ASP A 204 21.03 13.69 7.17
C ASP A 204 19.60 13.78 7.72
N TYR A 205 19.23 14.93 8.26
CA TYR A 205 17.84 15.17 8.68
C TYR A 205 16.93 15.29 7.44
N PRO A 206 15.75 14.69 7.41
CA PRO A 206 15.02 14.01 8.51
C PRO A 206 15.22 12.46 8.56
N TYR A 207 16.16 11.91 7.83
CA TYR A 207 16.42 10.46 7.83
C TYR A 207 16.96 9.98 9.20
N LYS A 208 17.93 10.70 9.75
CA LYS A 208 18.39 10.48 11.13
C LYS A 208 17.49 11.18 12.13
N ARG A 209 17.14 10.52 13.24
CA ARG A 209 16.35 11.05 14.34
C ARG A 209 16.80 10.50 15.69
N GLY A 210 16.92 11.36 16.69
CA GLY A 210 17.31 10.99 18.05
C GLY A 210 16.12 10.55 18.91
N ALA A 211 16.41 9.86 20.02
CA ALA A 211 15.40 9.41 20.99
C ALA A 211 14.71 10.59 21.73
N ASN A 212 15.34 11.75 21.79
CA ASN A 212 14.75 12.96 22.37
C ASN A 212 13.54 13.49 21.58
N GLU A 213 13.34 13.03 20.35
CA GLU A 213 12.18 13.36 19.51
C GLU A 213 11.06 12.32 19.63
N ASP A 214 11.23 11.30 20.48
CA ASP A 214 10.23 10.27 20.72
C ASP A 214 9.02 10.85 21.48
N ILE A 215 7.82 10.51 21.04
CA ILE A 215 6.56 10.92 21.64
C ILE A 215 5.87 9.68 22.21
N ARG A 216 5.77 9.60 23.53
CA ARG A 216 5.28 8.41 24.25
C ARG A 216 4.07 8.71 25.15
N ASN A 217 3.75 9.98 25.36
CA ASN A 217 2.57 10.38 26.12
C ASN A 217 1.84 11.55 25.44
N TRP A 218 0.54 11.67 25.75
CA TRP A 218 -0.32 12.68 25.14
C TRP A 218 0.05 14.12 25.50
N GLY A 219 0.75 14.34 26.63
CA GLY A 219 1.25 15.65 27.02
C GLY A 219 2.30 16.20 26.06
N GLN A 220 3.12 15.33 25.47
CA GLN A 220 4.10 15.73 24.43
C GLN A 220 3.41 16.19 23.13
N LEU A 221 2.15 15.80 22.91
CA LEU A 221 1.30 16.32 21.84
C LEU A 221 0.47 17.55 22.25
N GLY A 222 0.75 18.13 23.45
CA GLY A 222 0.14 19.34 23.93
C GLY A 222 -1.12 19.17 24.78
N LEU A 223 -1.57 17.93 25.06
CA LEU A 223 -2.71 17.69 25.92
C LEU A 223 -2.38 18.00 27.37
N LYS A 224 -3.36 18.51 28.12
CA LYS A 224 -3.22 19.00 29.51
C LYS A 224 -4.07 18.17 30.48
N GLY A 225 -3.94 18.46 31.77
CA GLY A 225 -4.72 17.84 32.84
C GLY A 225 -4.53 16.33 32.90
N ALA A 226 -5.61 15.59 33.03
CA ALA A 226 -5.59 14.12 33.12
C ALA A 226 -4.96 13.41 31.91
N TRP A 227 -4.87 14.08 30.76
CA TRP A 227 -4.28 13.52 29.54
C TRP A 227 -2.77 13.70 29.46
N ALA A 228 -2.19 14.64 30.21
CA ALA A 228 -0.77 15.01 30.07
C ALA A 228 0.20 13.86 30.30
N HIS A 229 -0.14 12.94 31.21
CA HIS A 229 0.73 11.81 31.57
C HIS A 229 0.27 10.45 31.03
N ARG A 230 -0.86 10.42 30.30
CA ARG A 230 -1.36 9.15 29.72
C ARG A 230 -0.43 8.68 28.61
N PRO A 231 -0.12 7.38 28.55
CA PRO A 231 0.72 6.83 27.50
C PRO A 231 0.00 6.91 26.15
N ILE A 232 0.78 6.80 25.06
CA ILE A 232 0.24 6.63 23.72
C ILE A 232 0.44 5.16 23.34
N HIS A 233 -0.63 4.51 22.87
CA HIS A 233 -0.60 3.12 22.41
C HIS A 233 -0.77 3.08 20.88
N PRO A 234 0.33 3.05 20.10
CA PRO A 234 0.26 3.02 18.65
C PRO A 234 -0.13 1.64 18.13
N VAL A 235 -1.09 1.61 17.21
CA VAL A 235 -1.60 0.38 16.60
C VAL A 235 -1.72 0.51 15.08
N GLY A 236 -1.64 -0.61 14.36
CA GLY A 236 -1.78 -0.59 12.90
C GLY A 236 -1.79 -1.98 12.28
N GLN A 237 -1.60 -2.04 10.98
CA GLN A 237 -1.51 -3.28 10.23
C GLN A 237 -0.12 -3.90 10.37
N THR A 238 -0.02 -5.20 10.07
CA THR A 238 1.27 -5.89 9.96
C THR A 238 2.21 -5.22 8.94
N PHE A 239 3.50 -5.17 9.23
CA PHE A 239 4.52 -4.46 8.43
C PHE A 239 4.63 -4.89 6.96
N ARG A 240 4.16 -6.09 6.61
CA ARG A 240 4.14 -6.56 5.21
C ARG A 240 3.06 -5.92 4.33
N ALA A 241 2.17 -5.16 4.91
CA ALA A 241 1.07 -4.56 4.18
C ALA A 241 1.51 -3.28 3.46
N ASN A 242 0.95 -3.05 2.26
CA ASN A 242 1.25 -1.86 1.46
C ASN A 242 1.13 -0.54 2.26
N ILE A 243 0.06 -0.39 3.04
CA ILE A 243 -0.17 0.81 3.87
C ILE A 243 1.00 1.09 4.82
N MET A 244 1.58 0.04 5.43
CA MET A 244 2.69 0.17 6.36
C MET A 244 4.00 0.46 5.64
N THR A 245 4.21 -0.12 4.46
CA THR A 245 5.37 0.18 3.60
C THR A 245 5.37 1.66 3.19
N VAL A 246 4.23 2.15 2.69
CA VAL A 246 4.14 3.56 2.27
C VAL A 246 4.25 4.49 3.47
N PHE A 247 3.61 4.17 4.60
CA PHE A 247 3.75 4.94 5.84
C PHE A 247 5.22 4.99 6.32
N SER A 248 5.92 3.84 6.31
CA SER A 248 7.36 3.80 6.64
C SER A 248 8.17 4.72 5.72
N ASN A 249 7.94 4.67 4.42
CA ASN A 249 8.66 5.51 3.47
C ASN A 249 8.42 7.01 3.70
N ILE A 250 7.18 7.43 3.86
CA ILE A 250 6.84 8.87 3.95
C ILE A 250 7.03 9.46 5.36
N VAL A 251 6.74 8.68 6.40
CA VAL A 251 6.81 9.14 7.80
C VAL A 251 8.13 8.73 8.45
N LEU A 252 8.51 7.44 8.38
CA LEU A 252 9.72 6.90 9.04
C LEU A 252 10.95 6.93 8.12
N LYS A 253 10.84 7.57 6.95
CA LYS A 253 11.95 7.75 6.00
C LYS A 253 12.59 6.43 5.53
N GLY A 254 11.77 5.41 5.30
CA GLY A 254 12.23 4.09 4.83
C GLY A 254 13.15 3.35 5.81
N SER A 255 13.20 3.78 7.07
CA SER A 255 14.09 3.20 8.07
C SER A 255 13.56 1.88 8.65
N ASP A 256 12.26 1.65 8.58
CA ASP A 256 11.54 0.58 9.30
C ASP A 256 11.82 0.53 10.81
N GLN A 257 12.30 1.66 11.40
CA GLN A 257 12.48 1.79 12.83
C GLN A 257 11.17 2.21 13.49
N TRP A 258 10.38 1.20 13.82
CA TRP A 258 9.10 1.38 14.51
C TRP A 258 9.30 1.52 16.03
N VAL A 259 8.34 2.19 16.66
CA VAL A 259 8.35 2.33 18.12
C VAL A 259 8.21 0.97 18.80
N GLU A 260 8.90 0.80 19.91
CA GLU A 260 8.68 -0.33 20.80
C GLU A 260 7.23 -0.36 21.31
N GLY A 261 6.62 -1.53 21.34
CA GLY A 261 5.21 -1.68 21.73
C GLY A 261 4.19 -1.35 20.64
N PHE A 262 4.62 -1.05 19.40
CA PHE A 262 3.69 -0.92 18.27
C PHE A 262 2.94 -2.23 18.04
N ARG A 263 1.62 -2.20 18.26
CA ARG A 263 0.77 -3.38 18.13
C ARG A 263 0.24 -3.52 16.71
N THR A 264 0.55 -4.66 16.09
CA THR A 264 0.12 -4.94 14.71
C THR A 264 -1.01 -5.93 14.66
N TYR A 265 -1.86 -5.77 13.62
CA TYR A 265 -2.98 -6.66 13.32
C TYR A 265 -2.87 -7.20 11.90
N ALA A 266 -3.22 -8.46 11.71
CA ALA A 266 -3.28 -9.12 10.41
C ALA A 266 -4.67 -9.72 10.20
N ASN A 267 -5.06 -9.90 8.93
CA ASN A 267 -6.27 -10.66 8.63
C ASN A 267 -6.15 -12.08 9.18
N TYR A 268 -7.23 -12.60 9.76
CA TYR A 268 -7.30 -14.02 10.15
C TYR A 268 -8.62 -14.65 9.69
N ALA A 269 -8.58 -15.96 9.49
CA ALA A 269 -9.77 -16.73 9.22
C ALA A 269 -10.45 -17.12 10.55
N THR A 270 -11.74 -16.81 10.68
CA THR A 270 -12.54 -17.28 11.83
C THR A 270 -12.78 -18.80 11.75
N PRO A 271 -13.15 -19.46 12.85
CA PRO A 271 -13.51 -20.89 12.83
C PRO A 271 -14.60 -21.25 11.81
N GLN A 272 -15.45 -20.28 11.46
CA GLN A 272 -16.50 -20.42 10.44
C GLN A 272 -16.00 -20.18 9.01
N GLY A 273 -14.67 -20.00 8.82
CA GLY A 273 -14.04 -19.76 7.51
C GLY A 273 -14.25 -18.35 6.94
N ARG A 274 -14.73 -17.40 7.74
CA ARG A 274 -14.83 -16.00 7.35
C ARG A 274 -13.50 -15.27 7.62
N ILE A 275 -13.14 -14.33 6.78
CA ILE A 275 -12.00 -13.44 7.05
C ILE A 275 -12.46 -12.30 7.97
N TYR A 276 -11.77 -12.14 9.09
CA TYR A 276 -11.90 -10.96 9.94
C TYR A 276 -10.79 -9.97 9.58
N PRO A 277 -11.10 -8.82 8.97
CA PRO A 277 -10.12 -7.88 8.48
C PRO A 277 -9.30 -7.25 9.61
N TRP A 278 -8.03 -6.98 9.36
CA TRP A 278 -7.15 -6.25 10.27
C TRP A 278 -7.71 -4.87 10.63
N SER A 279 -8.35 -4.21 9.67
CA SER A 279 -8.94 -2.88 9.85
C SER A 279 -10.04 -2.86 10.92
N TYR A 280 -10.85 -3.91 11.02
CA TYR A 280 -11.84 -4.05 12.08
C TYR A 280 -11.20 -4.29 13.44
N GLN A 281 -10.11 -5.07 13.49
CA GLN A 281 -9.37 -5.28 14.73
C GLN A 281 -8.72 -3.97 15.22
N VAL A 282 -8.14 -3.17 14.31
CA VAL A 282 -7.59 -1.84 14.64
C VAL A 282 -8.71 -0.91 15.13
N ARG A 283 -9.84 -0.87 14.45
CA ARG A 283 -11.03 -0.12 14.88
C ARG A 283 -11.43 -0.48 16.31
N ASP A 284 -11.60 -1.77 16.57
CA ASP A 284 -12.06 -2.28 17.87
C ASP A 284 -11.01 -1.98 18.96
N ALA A 285 -9.72 -2.08 18.66
CA ALA A 285 -8.66 -1.70 19.58
C ALA A 285 -8.72 -0.21 19.96
N VAL A 286 -8.91 0.68 19.00
CA VAL A 286 -9.00 2.13 19.27
C VAL A 286 -10.30 2.50 19.97
N LYS A 287 -11.41 1.76 19.72
CA LYS A 287 -12.68 1.97 20.45
C LYS A 287 -12.57 1.60 21.93
N THR A 288 -11.85 0.55 22.25
CA THR A 288 -11.75 0.04 23.63
C THR A 288 -10.62 0.67 24.43
N ASP A 289 -9.65 1.28 23.77
CA ASP A 289 -8.50 1.94 24.39
C ASP A 289 -8.46 3.45 24.05
N PRO A 290 -8.85 4.33 24.97
CA PRO A 290 -8.81 5.78 24.75
C PRO A 290 -7.39 6.34 24.50
N ASP A 291 -6.35 5.60 24.91
CA ASP A 291 -4.95 5.97 24.71
C ASP A 291 -4.37 5.50 23.38
N ALA A 292 -5.14 4.72 22.62
CA ALA A 292 -4.71 4.23 21.32
C ALA A 292 -4.76 5.31 20.24
N ILE A 293 -3.76 5.24 19.35
CA ILE A 293 -3.70 5.97 18.07
C ILE A 293 -3.36 4.98 16.97
N SER A 294 -4.03 5.08 15.84
CA SER A 294 -3.78 4.14 14.74
C SER A 294 -3.41 4.81 13.43
N VAL A 295 -2.56 4.12 12.64
CA VAL A 295 -2.53 4.27 11.19
C VAL A 295 -3.37 3.18 10.56
N SER A 296 -4.37 3.56 9.76
CA SER A 296 -5.37 2.62 9.26
C SER A 296 -5.89 2.98 7.87
N SER A 297 -6.84 2.18 7.41
CA SER A 297 -7.57 2.40 6.15
C SER A 297 -8.98 2.93 6.42
N PRO A 298 -9.67 3.45 5.39
CA PRO A 298 -11.05 3.91 5.50
C PRO A 298 -12.05 2.87 6.06
N LEU A 299 -11.73 1.58 5.99
CA LEU A 299 -12.54 0.51 6.59
C LEU A 299 -12.61 0.55 8.12
N SER A 300 -11.68 1.26 8.77
CA SER A 300 -11.67 1.40 10.22
C SER A 300 -12.50 2.59 10.70
N VAL A 301 -13.13 3.37 9.82
CA VAL A 301 -13.99 4.50 10.20
C VAL A 301 -15.20 4.00 10.98
N ASP A 302 -15.49 4.66 12.11
CA ASP A 302 -16.57 4.29 13.03
C ASP A 302 -17.07 5.56 13.75
N PRO A 303 -18.36 5.70 14.06
CA PRO A 303 -18.91 6.88 14.76
C PRO A 303 -18.28 7.17 16.14
N ASP A 304 -17.74 6.14 16.81
CA ASP A 304 -17.08 6.27 18.12
C ASP A 304 -15.60 6.66 18.00
N LEU A 305 -15.08 6.79 16.78
CA LEU A 305 -13.72 7.18 16.49
C LEU A 305 -13.66 8.58 15.86
N LYS A 306 -12.50 9.19 15.98
CA LYS A 306 -12.20 10.48 15.38
C LYS A 306 -11.01 10.37 14.46
N GLU A 307 -11.20 10.76 13.19
CA GLU A 307 -10.12 10.92 12.22
C GLU A 307 -9.43 12.27 12.45
N LEU A 308 -8.11 12.25 12.55
CA LEU A 308 -7.31 13.44 12.77
C LEU A 308 -6.91 14.10 11.44
N PRO A 309 -7.09 15.42 11.29
CA PRO A 309 -6.44 16.16 10.22
C PRO A 309 -4.92 16.15 10.41
N VAL A 310 -4.18 16.16 9.31
CA VAL A 310 -2.72 16.01 9.32
C VAL A 310 -2.03 17.26 8.76
N GLN A 311 -1.02 17.74 9.45
CA GLN A 311 -0.17 18.85 9.03
C GLN A 311 1.06 18.29 8.31
N ALA A 312 1.27 18.69 7.05
CA ALA A 312 2.36 18.17 6.20
C ALA A 312 3.73 18.72 6.61
N TYR A 313 3.83 19.99 6.96
CA TYR A 313 5.08 20.67 7.27
C TYR A 313 4.88 21.69 8.40
N PRO A 314 5.94 22.05 9.13
CA PRO A 314 5.86 23.04 10.23
C PRO A 314 5.27 24.38 9.76
N GLY A 315 4.27 24.88 10.51
CA GLY A 315 3.57 26.11 10.18
C GLY A 315 2.51 26.00 9.09
N GLY A 316 2.39 24.84 8.43
CA GLY A 316 1.33 24.57 7.46
C GLY A 316 -0.03 24.31 8.11
N PRO A 317 -1.10 24.21 7.33
CA PRO A 317 -2.44 23.90 7.85
C PRO A 317 -2.57 22.44 8.27
N TYR A 318 -3.50 22.18 9.20
CA TYR A 318 -4.01 20.85 9.45
C TYR A 318 -5.08 20.51 8.41
N VAL A 319 -4.76 19.60 7.50
CA VAL A 319 -5.63 19.25 6.35
C VAL A 319 -6.47 18.03 6.70
N LYS A 320 -7.79 18.15 6.53
CA LYS A 320 -8.72 17.02 6.61
C LYS A 320 -8.62 16.19 5.33
N ARG A 321 -8.77 14.90 5.48
CA ARG A 321 -8.87 14.00 4.32
C ARG A 321 -10.24 14.22 3.66
N THR A 322 -10.23 14.75 2.46
CA THR A 322 -11.38 14.90 1.55
C THR A 322 -11.00 14.34 0.19
N LEU A 323 -11.98 14.18 -0.68
CA LEU A 323 -11.73 13.71 -2.04
C LEU A 323 -10.74 14.63 -2.77
N GLU A 324 -10.90 15.95 -2.60
CA GLU A 324 -10.05 16.98 -3.20
C GLU A 324 -8.64 16.94 -2.62
N SER A 325 -8.53 16.97 -1.28
CA SER A 325 -7.22 17.01 -0.61
C SER A 325 -6.40 15.73 -0.81
N VAL A 326 -7.06 14.61 -1.04
CA VAL A 326 -6.36 13.37 -1.44
C VAL A 326 -5.91 13.46 -2.89
N ARG A 327 -6.78 13.95 -3.79
CA ARG A 327 -6.44 14.07 -5.21
C ARG A 327 -5.30 15.05 -5.47
N ASP A 328 -5.30 16.20 -4.83
CA ASP A 328 -4.30 17.25 -5.03
C ASP A 328 -3.06 17.11 -4.13
N HIS A 329 -3.02 16.06 -3.30
CA HIS A 329 -1.93 15.72 -2.36
C HIS A 329 -1.71 16.76 -1.26
N THR A 330 -2.68 17.64 -0.99
CA THR A 330 -2.62 18.54 0.17
C THR A 330 -2.81 17.80 1.48
N TYR A 331 -3.57 16.68 1.49
CA TYR A 331 -3.57 15.72 2.58
C TYR A 331 -2.34 14.80 2.48
N PRO A 332 -1.40 14.83 3.44
CA PRO A 332 -0.06 14.24 3.23
C PRO A 332 0.00 12.71 3.31
N LEU A 333 -1.07 12.04 3.76
CA LEU A 333 -1.13 10.57 3.86
C LEU A 333 -1.93 9.97 2.70
N TYR A 334 -1.75 10.51 1.50
CA TYR A 334 -2.28 9.93 0.27
C TYR A 334 -1.53 8.67 -0.14
N ASN A 335 -2.07 7.96 -1.12
CA ASN A 335 -1.43 6.82 -1.76
C ASN A 335 -1.54 6.99 -3.28
N GLU A 336 -0.73 6.25 -4.02
CA GLU A 336 -0.64 6.36 -5.47
C GLU A 336 -0.57 4.99 -6.13
N ILE A 337 -0.78 4.95 -7.43
CA ILE A 337 -0.49 3.82 -8.29
C ILE A 337 0.71 4.16 -9.15
N TYR A 338 1.69 3.31 -9.05
CA TYR A 338 2.98 3.45 -9.71
C TYR A 338 3.09 2.49 -10.88
N PHE A 339 3.71 2.99 -11.93
CA PHE A 339 4.19 2.21 -13.06
C PHE A 339 5.71 2.17 -13.02
N TYR A 340 6.26 1.00 -13.22
CA TYR A 340 7.69 0.73 -13.20
C TYR A 340 8.10 0.15 -14.54
N PHE A 341 9.27 0.52 -15.02
CA PHE A 341 9.88 -0.09 -16.22
C PHE A 341 11.39 0.03 -16.16
N ASP A 342 12.03 -0.79 -16.98
CA ASP A 342 13.47 -0.75 -17.20
C ASP A 342 13.82 0.42 -18.13
N ARG A 343 14.73 1.26 -17.69
CA ARG A 343 15.41 2.27 -18.50
C ARG A 343 16.85 2.37 -18.04
N GLU A 344 17.75 1.86 -18.84
CA GLU A 344 19.18 2.03 -18.57
C GLU A 344 19.53 3.53 -18.57
N PRO A 345 20.31 4.03 -17.60
CA PRO A 345 20.68 5.43 -17.50
C PRO A 345 21.32 5.96 -18.81
N GLY A 346 20.76 7.06 -19.32
CA GLY A 346 21.23 7.67 -20.57
C GLY A 346 20.72 7.00 -21.85
N GLN A 347 19.94 5.93 -21.76
CA GLN A 347 19.33 5.27 -22.91
C GLN A 347 17.88 5.73 -23.13
N ALA A 348 17.40 5.57 -24.36
CA ALA A 348 16.00 5.78 -24.71
C ALA A 348 15.12 4.71 -24.04
N ILE A 349 13.89 5.07 -23.74
CA ILE A 349 12.87 4.14 -23.26
C ILE A 349 12.44 3.25 -24.44
N ASP A 350 12.08 1.98 -24.17
CA ASP A 350 11.40 1.14 -25.18
C ASP A 350 10.18 1.90 -25.72
N PRO A 351 10.02 2.05 -27.04
CA PRO A 351 8.94 2.87 -27.61
C PRO A 351 7.55 2.45 -27.19
N LYS A 352 7.27 1.16 -26.96
CA LYS A 352 5.96 0.70 -26.48
C LYS A 352 5.68 1.14 -25.05
N VAL A 353 6.71 1.10 -24.21
CA VAL A 353 6.64 1.55 -22.81
C VAL A 353 6.46 3.07 -22.78
N GLU A 354 7.27 3.82 -23.53
CA GLU A 354 7.16 5.28 -23.58
C GLU A 354 5.79 5.75 -24.04
N GLU A 355 5.29 5.22 -25.15
CA GLU A 355 3.97 5.59 -25.69
C GLU A 355 2.85 5.28 -24.71
N PHE A 356 2.87 4.10 -24.07
CA PHE A 356 1.85 3.76 -23.09
C PHE A 356 1.92 4.66 -21.84
N MET A 357 3.12 5.03 -21.38
CA MET A 357 3.27 5.97 -20.25
C MET A 357 2.79 7.37 -20.62
N ARG A 358 3.10 7.87 -21.84
CA ARG A 358 2.58 9.15 -22.32
C ARG A 358 1.07 9.14 -22.46
N PHE A 359 0.49 8.03 -22.93
CA PHE A 359 -0.96 7.85 -22.96
C PHE A 359 -1.58 7.87 -21.55
N ILE A 360 -1.04 7.14 -20.57
CA ILE A 360 -1.52 7.19 -19.19
C ILE A 360 -1.49 8.61 -18.63
N LEU A 361 -0.47 9.40 -18.94
CA LEU A 361 -0.28 10.77 -18.49
C LEU A 361 -1.00 11.82 -19.36
N SER A 362 -1.75 11.41 -20.35
CA SER A 362 -2.55 12.32 -21.21
C SER A 362 -3.95 12.55 -20.65
N GLN A 363 -4.66 13.51 -21.26
CA GLN A 363 -6.08 13.73 -20.97
C GLN A 363 -6.89 12.45 -21.20
N GLU A 364 -6.69 11.75 -22.32
CA GLU A 364 -7.39 10.53 -22.70
C GLU A 364 -7.18 9.41 -21.68
N GLY A 365 -5.97 9.21 -21.21
CA GLY A 365 -5.65 8.22 -20.17
C GLY A 365 -6.29 8.58 -18.84
N GLN A 366 -6.22 9.85 -18.41
CA GLN A 366 -6.79 10.31 -17.14
C GLN A 366 -8.32 10.36 -17.18
N GLU A 367 -8.94 10.52 -18.36
CA GLU A 367 -10.38 10.36 -18.54
C GLU A 367 -10.83 8.92 -18.26
N GLN A 368 -10.02 7.90 -18.61
CA GLN A 368 -10.34 6.51 -18.27
C GLN A 368 -10.24 6.26 -16.75
N VAL A 369 -9.27 6.88 -16.06
CA VAL A 369 -9.18 6.86 -14.60
C VAL A 369 -10.44 7.47 -13.98
N GLN A 370 -10.88 8.62 -14.46
CA GLN A 370 -12.09 9.29 -14.00
C GLN A 370 -13.36 8.47 -14.32
N ARG A 371 -13.43 7.87 -15.50
CA ARG A 371 -14.53 6.99 -15.93
C ARG A 371 -14.68 5.76 -15.04
N GLU A 372 -13.55 5.14 -14.61
CA GLU A 372 -13.54 4.03 -13.67
C GLU A 372 -14.05 4.46 -12.29
N GLY A 373 -13.66 5.65 -11.84
CA GLY A 373 -14.23 6.36 -10.72
C GLY A 373 -13.85 5.84 -9.34
N ARG A 374 -12.84 4.99 -9.18
CA ARG A 374 -12.33 4.54 -7.88
C ARG A 374 -10.95 5.06 -7.58
N TYR A 375 -10.10 5.20 -8.60
CA TYR A 375 -8.89 6.01 -8.54
C TYR A 375 -9.21 7.47 -8.85
N LEU A 376 -8.30 8.37 -8.52
CA LEU A 376 -8.43 9.79 -8.77
C LEU A 376 -7.44 10.22 -9.86
N PRO A 377 -7.88 10.99 -10.86
CA PRO A 377 -7.00 11.47 -11.91
C PRO A 377 -5.99 12.48 -11.36
N LEU A 378 -4.80 12.47 -11.94
CA LEU A 378 -3.73 13.41 -11.60
C LEU A 378 -4.10 14.85 -11.93
N THR A 379 -3.47 15.80 -11.23
CA THR A 379 -3.52 17.23 -11.60
C THR A 379 -2.57 17.52 -12.76
N ALA A 380 -2.77 18.63 -13.46
CA ALA A 380 -1.88 19.05 -14.55
C ALA A 380 -0.41 19.18 -14.11
N LYS A 381 -0.18 19.73 -12.90
CA LYS A 381 1.17 19.81 -12.34
C LYS A 381 1.81 18.44 -12.15
N MET A 382 1.07 17.47 -11.57
CA MET A 382 1.58 16.12 -11.38
C MET A 382 1.91 15.46 -12.71
N VAL A 383 1.03 15.56 -13.70
CA VAL A 383 1.28 15.03 -15.05
C VAL A 383 2.56 15.63 -15.65
N GLN A 384 2.72 16.95 -15.58
CA GLN A 384 3.94 17.59 -16.08
C GLN A 384 5.21 17.09 -15.37
N ASP A 385 5.15 16.91 -14.04
CA ASP A 385 6.29 16.41 -13.27
C ASP A 385 6.61 14.93 -13.61
N GLN A 386 5.62 14.11 -13.96
CA GLN A 386 5.84 12.74 -14.41
C GLN A 386 6.36 12.67 -15.86
N LEU A 387 5.85 13.52 -16.76
CA LEU A 387 6.30 13.57 -18.15
C LEU A 387 7.81 13.89 -18.27
N LYS A 388 8.35 14.77 -17.41
CA LYS A 388 9.79 15.06 -17.35
C LYS A 388 10.66 13.83 -17.10
N LYS A 389 10.12 12.78 -16.50
CA LYS A 389 10.86 11.53 -16.26
C LYS A 389 10.92 10.65 -17.52
N LEU A 390 10.08 10.94 -18.52
CA LEU A 390 10.08 10.23 -19.80
C LEU A 390 11.02 10.88 -20.82
N ASP A 391 11.35 12.15 -20.64
CA ASP A 391 12.31 12.90 -21.47
C ASP A 391 13.74 12.66 -20.94
#